data_060fe8816d359fc0ef38701671501b12
#
_entry.id   060fe8816d359fc0ef38701671501b12
#
_cell.length_a   1.000
_cell.length_b   1.000
_cell.length_c   1.000
_cell.angle_alpha   90.00
_cell.angle_beta   90.00
_cell.angle_gamma   90.00
#
_symmetry.space_group_name_H-M   'P 1'
#
loop_
_entity.id
_entity.type
_entity.pdbx_description
1 polymer ?
#
loop_
_entity_poly.entity_id
_entity_poly.type
_entity_poly.pdbx_seq_one_letter_code
_entity_poly.pdbx_strand_id
1 'polypeptide(L)'
;MSKKKQNSISGDIRSSFPKVPGFSSQFKSDLKWWFKNDQKKAEKNLDLVTEVMKNPFQGIGKPEPLKYMEGNIWSRRIDLEHRLVYRISDIQIDFLACRFHYDNL
;
A
#
# COMPACT_ATOMS: atom_id res chain seq x y z
N MET A 1 3.82 8.58 28.20
CA MET A 1 4.53 8.64 27.90
C MET A 1 5.13 8.48 27.81
N SER A 2 4.83 8.41 27.55
CA SER A 2 5.65 8.27 27.26
C SER A 2 6.21 8.31 27.12
N LYS A 3 6.19 8.19 26.78
CA LYS A 3 6.99 8.20 26.41
C LYS A 3 7.49 8.13 26.13
N LYS A 4 7.34 8.00 25.94
CA LYS A 4 8.09 7.97 25.45
C LYS A 4 8.48 8.13 24.95
N LYS A 5 8.32 8.14 24.89
CA LYS A 5 9.04 8.36 24.23
C LYS A 5 9.40 8.97 23.65
N GLN A 6 9.25 9.23 23.66
CA GLN A 6 9.82 9.82 23.00
C GLN A 6 10.49 10.20 22.50
N ASN A 7 10.86 10.27 22.38
CA ASN A 7 11.68 10.62 21.78
C ASN A 7 12.28 10.89 21.03
N SER A 8 12.21 10.86 20.77
CA SER A 8 12.93 11.03 20.05
C SER A 8 13.35 11.46 19.30
N ILE A 9 13.48 11.72 19.38
CA ILE A 9 13.80 12.13 18.65
C ILE A 9 14.54 12.36 17.74
N SER A 10 14.63 11.94 17.45
CA SER A 10 15.58 12.03 16.56
C SER A 10 15.22 12.65 15.32
N GLY A 11 15.99 12.91 14.55
CA GLY A 11 15.94 13.64 13.44
C GLY A 11 14.62 13.79 12.77
N ASP A 12 14.10 12.80 12.19
CA ASP A 12 12.84 12.87 11.45
C ASP A 12 11.70 12.31 12.30
N ILE A 13 10.98 13.21 12.94
CA ILE A 13 9.87 12.83 13.79
C ILE A 13 8.76 12.14 13.01
N ARG A 14 8.54 12.57 11.76
CA ARG A 14 7.43 12.00 10.96
C ARG A 14 7.63 10.54 10.67
N SER A 15 8.88 10.08 10.56
CA SER A 15 9.13 8.67 10.29
C SER A 15 8.78 7.78 11.47
N SER A 16 8.62 8.34 12.67
CA SER A 16 8.25 7.57 13.85
C SER A 16 6.75 7.48 14.08
N PHE A 17 5.94 8.21 13.29
CA PHE A 17 4.49 8.20 13.43
C PHE A 17 3.88 7.17 12.46
N PRO A 18 2.74 6.55 12.87
CA PRO A 18 1.99 5.71 11.95
C PRO A 18 1.55 6.53 10.74
N LYS A 19 1.62 5.94 9.57
CA LYS A 19 1.13 6.58 8.36
C LYS A 19 -0.38 6.37 8.25
N VAL A 20 -1.05 7.28 7.55
CA VAL A 20 -2.50 7.23 7.34
C VAL A 20 -2.76 6.59 5.97
N PRO A 21 -3.68 5.61 5.89
CA PRO A 21 -4.02 5.05 4.59
C PRO A 21 -4.96 5.97 3.81
N GLY A 22 -4.74 6.10 2.51
CA GLY A 22 -5.64 6.77 1.59
C GLY A 22 -6.06 5.80 0.50
N PHE A 23 -7.29 5.93 0.01
CA PHE A 23 -7.81 5.03 -1.02
C PHE A 23 -8.36 5.85 -2.17
N SER A 24 -7.75 5.70 -3.35
CA SER A 24 -8.21 6.40 -4.54
C SER A 24 -9.54 5.86 -5.02
N SER A 25 -10.22 6.62 -5.86
CA SER A 25 -11.47 6.13 -6.47
C SER A 25 -11.21 4.91 -7.34
N GLN A 26 -10.07 4.83 -8.00
CA GLN A 26 -9.71 3.67 -8.81
C GLN A 26 -9.54 2.43 -7.93
N PHE A 27 -8.82 2.56 -6.80
CA PHE A 27 -8.67 1.45 -5.88
C PHE A 27 -10.02 0.94 -5.39
N LYS A 28 -10.90 1.86 -5.01
CA LYS A 28 -12.23 1.47 -4.50
C LYS A 28 -13.04 0.75 -5.57
N SER A 29 -12.98 1.24 -6.80
CA SER A 29 -13.67 0.60 -7.93
C SER A 29 -13.11 -0.80 -8.19
N ASP A 30 -11.79 -0.93 -8.17
CA ASP A 30 -11.14 -2.23 -8.36
C ASP A 30 -11.52 -3.22 -7.26
N LEU A 31 -11.54 -2.76 -6.02
CA LEU A 31 -11.88 -3.62 -4.89
C LEU A 31 -13.33 -4.10 -4.98
N LYS A 32 -14.24 -3.22 -5.39
CA LYS A 32 -15.64 -3.61 -5.61
C LYS A 32 -15.74 -4.68 -6.68
N TRP A 33 -14.95 -4.54 -7.74
CA TRP A 33 -14.92 -5.55 -8.79
C TRP A 33 -14.49 -6.92 -8.24
N TRP A 34 -13.45 -6.93 -7.40
CA TRP A 34 -13.00 -8.18 -6.77
C TRP A 34 -14.09 -8.80 -5.89
N PHE A 35 -14.76 -7.99 -5.05
CA PHE A 35 -15.83 -8.51 -4.20
C PHE A 35 -16.96 -9.13 -5.02
N LYS A 36 -17.22 -8.59 -6.21
CA LYS A 36 -18.26 -9.11 -7.07
C LYS A 36 -17.83 -10.36 -7.84
N ASN A 37 -16.57 -10.46 -8.21
CA ASN A 37 -16.11 -11.48 -9.14
C ASN A 37 -15.23 -12.56 -8.52
N ASP A 38 -14.52 -12.25 -7.43
CA ASP A 38 -13.62 -13.20 -6.77
C ASP A 38 -13.38 -12.74 -5.34
N GLN A 39 -14.24 -13.18 -4.45
CA GLN A 39 -14.21 -12.71 -3.07
C GLN A 39 -12.90 -13.04 -2.36
N LYS A 40 -12.27 -14.17 -2.68
CA LYS A 40 -10.99 -14.52 -2.05
C LYS A 40 -9.90 -13.52 -2.43
N LYS A 41 -9.91 -13.04 -3.67
CA LYS A 41 -8.94 -12.02 -4.08
C LYS A 41 -9.25 -10.68 -3.46
N ALA A 42 -10.54 -10.37 -3.23
CA ALA A 42 -10.90 -9.16 -2.49
C ALA A 42 -10.33 -9.22 -1.08
N GLU A 43 -10.48 -10.35 -0.40
CA GLU A 43 -9.94 -10.54 0.94
C GLU A 43 -8.43 -10.46 0.94
N LYS A 44 -7.78 -11.06 -0.07
CA LYS A 44 -6.33 -10.97 -0.19
C LYS A 44 -5.86 -9.53 -0.34
N ASN A 45 -6.61 -8.71 -1.09
CA ASN A 45 -6.28 -7.29 -1.21
C ASN A 45 -6.33 -6.58 0.15
N LEU A 46 -7.34 -6.88 0.97
CA LEU A 46 -7.43 -6.28 2.30
C LEU A 46 -6.26 -6.74 3.18
N ASP A 47 -5.86 -8.00 3.08
CA ASP A 47 -4.69 -8.49 3.79
C ASP A 47 -3.42 -7.79 3.33
N LEU A 48 -3.27 -7.59 2.02
CA LEU A 48 -2.11 -6.87 1.49
C LEU A 48 -2.08 -5.42 1.97
N VAL A 49 -3.23 -4.75 1.99
CA VAL A 49 -3.31 -3.38 2.51
C VAL A 49 -2.81 -3.35 3.96
N THR A 50 -3.27 -4.28 4.78
CA THR A 50 -2.84 -4.38 6.16
C THR A 50 -1.33 -4.58 6.26
N GLU A 51 -0.79 -5.48 5.43
CA GLU A 51 0.65 -5.75 5.45
C GLU A 51 1.46 -4.55 4.99
N VAL A 52 1.00 -3.83 3.98
CA VAL A 52 1.66 -2.60 3.52
C VAL A 52 1.70 -1.57 4.65
N MET A 53 0.60 -1.42 5.39
CA MET A 53 0.57 -0.46 6.49
C MET A 53 1.54 -0.83 7.61
N LYS A 54 1.83 -2.11 7.80
CA LYS A 54 2.83 -2.55 8.78
C LYS A 54 4.24 -2.28 8.30
N ASN A 55 4.52 -2.59 7.03
CA ASN A 55 5.84 -2.37 6.45
C ASN A 55 5.67 -2.22 4.94
N PRO A 56 5.76 -1.00 4.41
CA PRO A 56 5.52 -0.77 2.99
C PRO A 56 6.61 -1.31 2.07
N PHE A 57 7.76 -1.72 2.61
CA PHE A 57 8.91 -2.12 1.80
C PHE A 57 9.18 -3.62 1.83
N GLN A 58 8.63 -4.34 2.79
CA GLN A 58 8.90 -5.77 2.97
C GLN A 58 7.62 -6.51 3.35
N GLY A 59 7.57 -7.78 3.00
CA GLY A 59 6.46 -8.63 3.39
C GLY A 59 5.89 -9.41 2.22
N ILE A 60 4.66 -9.90 2.39
CA ILE A 60 4.03 -10.76 1.40
C ILE A 60 3.75 -10.02 0.10
N GLY A 61 3.65 -10.75 -1.00
CA GLY A 61 3.30 -10.19 -2.30
C GLY A 61 4.46 -9.61 -3.07
N LYS A 62 5.71 -9.89 -2.67
CA LYS A 62 6.91 -9.40 -3.36
C LYS A 62 6.88 -7.91 -3.60
N PRO A 63 6.96 -7.09 -2.54
CA PRO A 63 6.96 -5.63 -2.72
C PRO A 63 8.11 -5.20 -3.61
N GLU A 64 7.81 -4.31 -4.54
CA GLU A 64 8.74 -3.93 -5.58
C GLU A 64 8.54 -2.46 -5.95
N PRO A 65 9.63 -1.65 -5.96
CA PRO A 65 9.50 -0.26 -6.38
C PRO A 65 9.32 -0.17 -7.89
N LEU A 66 8.47 0.75 -8.34
CA LEU A 66 8.21 1.00 -9.74
C LEU A 66 9.06 2.20 -10.17
N LYS A 67 10.30 1.94 -10.53
CA LYS A 67 11.31 3.00 -10.71
C LYS A 67 11.04 3.92 -11.89
N TYR A 68 10.24 3.48 -12.85
CA TYR A 68 9.94 4.30 -14.02
C TYR A 68 8.74 5.22 -13.80
N MET A 69 8.11 5.15 -12.63
CA MET A 69 7.01 6.04 -12.28
C MET A 69 7.50 7.08 -11.30
N GLU A 70 7.01 8.30 -11.43
CA GLU A 70 7.38 9.37 -10.52
C GLU A 70 6.77 9.13 -9.15
N GLY A 71 7.51 9.54 -8.12
CA GLY A 71 7.09 9.35 -6.75
C GLY A 71 7.59 8.02 -6.22
N ASN A 72 7.27 7.76 -4.98
CA ASN A 72 7.69 6.53 -4.31
C ASN A 72 6.58 5.50 -4.45
N ILE A 73 6.46 4.94 -5.64
CA ILE A 73 5.37 4.03 -5.99
C ILE A 73 5.88 2.61 -5.99
N TRP A 74 5.11 1.74 -5.34
CA TRP A 74 5.44 0.34 -5.16
C TRP A 74 4.27 -0.54 -5.56
N SER A 75 4.54 -1.81 -5.80
CA SER A 75 3.50 -2.79 -6.06
C SER A 75 3.71 -4.05 -5.24
N ARG A 76 2.61 -4.77 -5.00
CA ARG A 76 2.63 -6.12 -4.46
C ARG A 76 1.73 -7.00 -5.29
N ARG A 77 2.10 -8.27 -5.43
CA ARG A 77 1.34 -9.21 -6.24
C ARG A 77 0.07 -9.65 -5.53
N ILE A 78 -1.05 -9.53 -6.24
CA ILE A 78 -2.30 -10.16 -5.82
C ILE A 78 -2.33 -11.58 -6.37
N ASP A 79 -1.95 -11.72 -7.65
CA ASP A 79 -1.75 -12.99 -8.33
C ASP A 79 -0.74 -12.75 -9.46
N LEU A 80 -0.65 -13.66 -10.41
CA LEU A 80 0.33 -13.54 -11.50
C LEU A 80 0.05 -12.35 -12.39
N GLU A 81 -1.21 -11.95 -12.50
CA GLU A 81 -1.64 -10.93 -13.45
C GLU A 81 -1.91 -9.58 -12.79
N HIS A 82 -2.36 -9.59 -11.55
CA HIS A 82 -2.87 -8.39 -10.89
C HIS A 82 -1.95 -7.91 -9.78
N ARG A 83 -1.91 -6.59 -9.60
CA ARG A 83 -1.04 -5.95 -8.60
C ARG A 83 -1.82 -4.94 -7.77
N LEU A 84 -1.46 -4.88 -6.49
CA LEU A 84 -1.81 -3.76 -5.62
C LEU A 84 -0.73 -2.72 -5.80
N VAL A 85 -1.12 -1.48 -6.15
CA VAL A 85 -0.18 -0.39 -6.38
C VAL A 85 -0.43 0.69 -5.35
N TYR A 86 0.65 1.19 -4.73
CA TYR A 86 0.53 2.18 -3.68
C TYR A 86 1.68 3.17 -3.73
N ARG A 87 1.42 4.37 -3.21
CA ARG A 87 2.41 5.45 -3.15
C ARG A 87 2.68 5.79 -1.69
N ILE A 88 3.96 5.94 -1.35
CA ILE A 88 4.40 6.19 0.01
C ILE A 88 4.87 7.63 0.13
N SER A 89 4.33 8.36 1.10
CA SER A 89 4.82 9.67 1.47
C SER A 89 5.16 9.68 2.96
N ASP A 90 5.58 10.84 3.48
CA ASP A 90 6.02 10.93 4.87
C ASP A 90 4.95 10.50 5.86
N ILE A 91 3.70 10.89 5.59
CA ILE A 91 2.61 10.68 6.55
C ILE A 91 1.49 9.80 6.02
N GLN A 92 1.57 9.38 4.77
CA GLN A 92 0.43 8.73 4.13
C GLN A 92 0.89 7.64 3.17
N ILE A 93 0.09 6.59 3.07
CA ILE A 93 0.24 5.59 2.02
C ILE A 93 -1.06 5.59 1.23
N ASP A 94 -0.97 5.93 -0.05
CA ASP A 94 -2.13 5.99 -0.93
C ASP A 94 -2.22 4.71 -1.75
N PHE A 95 -3.33 3.99 -1.61
CA PHE A 95 -3.59 2.82 -2.42
C PHE A 95 -4.27 3.26 -3.71
N LEU A 96 -3.60 3.04 -4.83
CA LEU A 96 -3.95 3.64 -6.11
C LEU A 96 -4.79 2.73 -7.00
N ALA A 97 -4.52 1.43 -6.97
CA ALA A 97 -5.20 0.45 -7.81
C ALA A 97 -4.94 -0.94 -7.26
N CYS A 98 -5.84 -1.87 -7.54
CA CYS A 98 -5.64 -3.25 -7.12
C CYS A 98 -6.17 -4.25 -8.15
N ARG A 99 -6.13 -3.87 -9.43
CA ARG A 99 -6.54 -4.72 -10.51
C ARG A 99 -5.63 -4.44 -11.69
N PHE A 100 -5.39 -5.42 -12.52
CA PHE A 100 -4.47 -5.31 -13.65
C PHE A 100 -3.02 -5.12 -13.20
N HIS A 101 -2.16 -5.12 -14.15
CA HIS A 101 -0.75 -4.85 -13.96
C HIS A 101 -0.54 -3.34 -13.90
N TYR A 102 0.50 -2.90 -13.20
CA TYR A 102 0.78 -1.47 -13.05
C TYR A 102 0.98 -0.75 -14.39
N ASP A 103 1.26 -1.49 -15.46
CA ASP A 103 1.38 -0.89 -16.80
C ASP A 103 0.09 -0.25 -17.26
N ASN A 104 -1.03 -0.57 -16.62
CA ASN A 104 -2.34 -0.07 -17.01
C ASN A 104 -2.80 1.13 -16.20
N LEU A 105 -1.93 1.69 -15.41
CA LEU A 105 -2.26 2.87 -14.61
C LEU A 105 -2.19 4.16 -15.41
#